data_02fd9b69e1178855f370ca8252355db9
#
_entry.id   02fd9b69e1178855f370ca8252355db9
#
_cell.length_a   1.000
_cell.length_b   1.000
_cell.length_c   1.000
_cell.angle_alpha   90.00
_cell.angle_beta   90.00
_cell.angle_gamma   90.00
#
_symmetry.space_group_name_H-M   'P 1'
#
loop_
_entity.id
_entity.type
_entity.pdbx_description
1 polymer ?
#
loop_
_entity_poly.entity_id
_entity_poly.type
_entity_poly.pdbx_seq_one_letter_code
_entity_poly.pdbx_strand_id
1 'polypeptide(L)'
;MDRPYIYYDFTLSLCSQCLRRVDAKVIFENEKVWMLKRCPTHGPEKVLIADDVEYYRTTRNYAKRSEMPRKFNTHTHYGCPYDCGLCPDHEQHSCLTIIEVTDRCNLACPTCYAESSPHHGRHRTLEEIEMMLDLVVANEGEPDVVQISGGEPTIHPQFFDILDIAKRKPIRHLMVNTNGIRIAKDPEFAERLASYAPDFEVYLQFDSFQPHVLESLRGENLLETKMKALENLNRVNLSTTLVVTLQKGLNEGEIGQIIDFALQQKCVRGVTFQPTQVAGRTNGFDPATDRITLTQVRKEILRQAPVFQPEDIIPVPCNPDALAMAYALKIDGQVFPLTRYINPQDILDNSRNTIVYEQDERLHQHMVQLFSTGNSVECASEELHSIMCCLPNISAPNLGYDNLFRIIIMRFIDAYDFDVRSIKKSCVHIVSLDDQKIIPFETMNLFYRDPMKRAYLEKLRAEEVPMF
;
A
#
# COMPACT_ATOMS: atom_id res chain seq x y z
N MET A 1 40.57 -17.56 1.61
CA MET A 1 39.88 -16.32 1.96
C MET A 1 38.51 -16.69 2.50
N ASP A 2 38.20 -16.22 3.68
CA ASP A 2 36.88 -16.42 4.25
C ASP A 2 35.88 -15.52 3.55
N ARG A 3 34.67 -16.03 3.29
CA ARG A 3 33.59 -15.25 2.67
C ARG A 3 33.01 -14.30 3.71
N PRO A 4 33.00 -12.96 3.48
CA PRO A 4 32.62 -11.98 4.50
C PRO A 4 31.10 -11.88 4.73
N TYR A 5 30.29 -12.70 4.03
CA TYR A 5 28.84 -12.68 4.10
C TYR A 5 28.26 -14.09 4.06
N ILE A 6 27.02 -14.24 4.49
CA ILE A 6 26.22 -15.46 4.33
C ILE A 6 25.40 -15.30 3.04
N TYR A 7 25.57 -16.23 2.10
CA TYR A 7 24.66 -16.35 0.95
C TYR A 7 23.30 -16.86 1.45
N TYR A 8 22.26 -16.16 1.09
CA TYR A 8 20.90 -16.55 1.50
C TYR A 8 20.07 -17.07 0.34
N ASP A 9 19.98 -16.32 -0.76
CA ASP A 9 19.09 -16.65 -1.86
C ASP A 9 19.54 -16.03 -3.18
N PHE A 10 18.90 -16.45 -4.28
CA PHE A 10 19.11 -15.94 -5.62
C PHE A 10 17.80 -15.39 -6.18
N THR A 11 17.88 -14.32 -6.97
CA THR A 11 16.75 -13.74 -7.69
C THR A 11 17.20 -13.10 -9.00
N LEU A 12 16.24 -12.77 -9.85
CA LEU A 12 16.43 -11.83 -10.94
C LEU A 12 16.09 -10.43 -10.47
N SER A 13 16.90 -9.46 -10.88
CA SER A 13 16.75 -8.04 -10.61
C SER A 13 16.90 -7.21 -11.87
N LEU A 14 16.91 -5.89 -11.73
CA LEU A 14 17.22 -4.94 -12.80
C LEU A 14 18.51 -4.19 -12.49
N CYS A 15 19.25 -3.85 -13.53
CA CYS A 15 20.25 -2.79 -13.41
C CYS A 15 19.54 -1.46 -13.19
N SER A 16 19.91 -0.70 -12.14
CA SER A 16 19.27 0.57 -11.81
C SER A 16 19.44 1.66 -12.87
N GLN A 17 20.44 1.51 -13.76
CA GLN A 17 20.74 2.50 -14.80
C GLN A 17 20.12 2.17 -16.17
N CYS A 18 20.13 0.90 -16.60
CA CYS A 18 19.66 0.53 -17.92
C CYS A 18 18.51 -0.48 -17.91
N LEU A 19 17.89 -0.76 -16.78
CA LEU A 19 16.71 -1.61 -16.61
C LEU A 19 16.83 -3.00 -17.26
N ARG A 20 18.05 -3.43 -17.65
CA ARG A 20 18.29 -4.80 -18.10
C ARG A 20 18.12 -5.76 -16.94
N ARG A 21 17.54 -6.89 -17.22
CA ARG A 21 17.44 -8.01 -16.29
C ARG A 21 18.85 -8.54 -15.97
N VAL A 22 19.14 -8.68 -14.70
CA VAL A 22 20.43 -9.15 -14.19
C VAL A 22 20.23 -10.14 -13.06
N ASP A 23 21.19 -11.03 -12.93
CA ASP A 23 21.26 -11.92 -11.77
C ASP A 23 21.55 -11.13 -10.50
N ALA A 24 20.91 -11.52 -9.41
CA ALA A 24 21.10 -10.93 -8.09
C ALA A 24 21.21 -12.00 -7.01
N LYS A 25 22.09 -11.73 -6.04
CA LYS A 25 22.24 -12.53 -4.81
C LYS A 25 21.71 -11.75 -3.63
N VAL A 26 20.91 -12.41 -2.81
CA VAL A 26 20.53 -11.91 -1.49
C VAL A 26 21.52 -12.47 -0.48
N ILE A 27 22.13 -11.61 0.30
CA ILE A 27 23.16 -11.96 1.29
C ILE A 27 22.88 -11.31 2.64
N PHE A 28 23.37 -11.96 3.70
CA PHE A 28 23.41 -11.39 5.05
C PHE A 28 24.83 -10.96 5.38
N GLU A 29 25.00 -9.70 5.76
CA GLU A 29 26.26 -9.11 6.15
C GLU A 29 26.02 -8.03 7.21
N ASN A 30 26.70 -8.13 8.36
CA ASN A 30 26.56 -7.19 9.47
C ASN A 30 25.09 -6.98 9.92
N GLU A 31 24.36 -8.06 10.14
CA GLU A 31 22.95 -8.08 10.55
C GLU A 31 21.98 -7.36 9.59
N LYS A 32 22.42 -7.14 8.35
CA LYS A 32 21.63 -6.51 7.29
C LYS A 32 21.49 -7.44 6.10
N VAL A 33 20.44 -7.22 5.35
CA VAL A 33 20.14 -7.95 4.11
C VAL A 33 20.48 -7.06 2.93
N TRP A 34 21.34 -7.56 2.07
CA TRP A 34 21.81 -6.86 0.89
C TRP A 34 21.49 -7.63 -0.37
N MET A 35 21.17 -6.91 -1.42
CA MET A 35 21.11 -7.43 -2.79
C MET A 35 22.41 -7.08 -3.50
N LEU A 36 23.11 -8.09 -4.01
CA LEU A 36 24.31 -7.94 -4.86
C LEU A 36 23.91 -8.29 -6.29
N LYS A 37 24.04 -7.34 -7.19
CA LYS A 37 23.75 -7.53 -8.62
C LYS A 37 24.89 -6.99 -9.48
N ARG A 38 25.00 -7.46 -10.71
CA ARG A 38 26.05 -7.04 -11.63
C ARG A 38 25.50 -6.88 -13.04
N CYS A 39 25.56 -5.67 -13.54
CA CYS A 39 25.30 -5.38 -14.94
C CYS A 39 26.60 -5.52 -15.75
N PRO A 40 26.57 -6.18 -16.93
CA PRO A 40 27.74 -6.25 -17.81
C PRO A 40 28.25 -4.88 -18.23
N THR A 41 27.35 -3.90 -18.39
CA THR A 41 27.68 -2.54 -18.83
C THR A 41 28.04 -1.60 -17.68
N HIS A 42 27.30 -1.67 -16.55
CA HIS A 42 27.40 -0.68 -15.47
C HIS A 42 28.13 -1.22 -14.22
N GLY A 43 28.55 -2.50 -14.25
CA GLY A 43 29.33 -3.09 -13.17
C GLY A 43 28.50 -3.59 -11.98
N PRO A 44 29.13 -3.75 -10.81
CA PRO A 44 28.48 -4.27 -9.61
C PRO A 44 27.69 -3.20 -8.88
N GLU A 45 26.59 -3.61 -8.24
CA GLU A 45 25.76 -2.79 -7.38
C GLU A 45 25.40 -3.56 -6.11
N LYS A 46 25.44 -2.88 -4.95
CA LYS A 46 25.07 -3.43 -3.65
C LYS A 46 23.99 -2.56 -3.03
N VAL A 47 22.79 -3.11 -2.82
CA VAL A 47 21.62 -2.38 -2.36
C VAL A 47 21.13 -2.94 -1.03
N LEU A 48 20.88 -2.07 -0.04
CA LEU A 48 20.26 -2.46 1.22
C LEU A 48 18.77 -2.72 0.97
N ILE A 49 18.28 -3.94 1.31
CA ILE A 49 16.87 -4.31 1.18
C ILE A 49 16.17 -4.47 2.54
N ALA A 50 16.91 -4.80 3.58
CA ALA A 50 16.41 -4.79 4.96
C ALA A 50 17.57 -4.60 5.93
N ASP A 51 17.32 -3.97 7.08
CA ASP A 51 18.30 -3.80 8.17
C ASP A 51 18.01 -4.71 9.37
N ASP A 52 17.16 -5.72 9.17
CA ASP A 52 16.74 -6.71 10.15
C ASP A 52 16.65 -8.09 9.49
N VAL A 53 17.67 -8.91 9.73
CA VAL A 53 17.78 -10.27 9.13
C VAL A 53 16.72 -11.19 9.70
N GLU A 54 16.41 -11.09 10.99
CA GLU A 54 15.45 -11.97 11.64
C GLU A 54 14.04 -11.71 11.10
N TYR A 55 13.61 -10.47 11.10
CA TYR A 55 12.32 -10.11 10.50
C TYR A 55 12.25 -10.50 9.01
N TYR A 56 13.30 -10.21 8.23
CA TYR A 56 13.36 -10.59 6.81
C TYR A 56 13.19 -12.10 6.58
N ARG A 57 13.77 -12.94 7.47
CA ARG A 57 13.57 -14.39 7.42
C ARG A 57 12.16 -14.78 7.81
N THR A 58 11.60 -14.13 8.82
CA THR A 58 10.25 -14.38 9.33
C THR A 58 9.18 -14.14 8.25
N THR A 59 9.40 -13.20 7.33
CA THR A 59 8.44 -12.94 6.23
C THR A 59 8.10 -14.20 5.44
N ARG A 60 9.01 -15.17 5.35
CA ARG A 60 8.79 -16.44 4.64
C ARG A 60 7.76 -17.35 5.30
N ASN A 61 7.58 -17.22 6.62
CA ASN A 61 6.61 -17.98 7.39
C ASN A 61 5.17 -17.47 7.15
N TYR A 62 5.03 -16.24 6.66
CA TYR A 62 3.76 -15.60 6.37
C TYR A 62 3.32 -15.75 4.90
N ALA A 63 4.13 -16.44 4.09
CA ALA A 63 3.75 -16.72 2.71
C ALA A 63 2.55 -17.67 2.67
N LYS A 64 1.42 -17.18 2.20
CA LYS A 64 0.18 -17.95 2.03
C LYS A 64 0.04 -18.36 0.56
N ARG A 65 -0.69 -19.46 0.30
CA ARG A 65 -1.07 -19.80 -1.06
C ARG A 65 -1.86 -18.64 -1.65
N SER A 66 -1.37 -18.12 -2.77
CA SER A 66 -1.96 -16.96 -3.42
C SER A 66 -3.37 -17.23 -3.92
N GLU A 67 -4.25 -16.25 -3.78
CA GLU A 67 -5.47 -16.21 -4.55
C GLU A 67 -5.12 -15.72 -5.95
N MET A 68 -5.73 -16.32 -6.96
CA MET A 68 -5.44 -16.01 -8.35
C MET A 68 -6.56 -15.15 -8.93
N PRO A 69 -6.28 -14.29 -9.93
CA PRO A 69 -7.32 -13.59 -10.65
C PRO A 69 -8.26 -14.60 -11.33
N ARG A 70 -9.51 -14.25 -11.49
CA ARG A 70 -10.48 -15.07 -12.24
C ARG A 70 -10.06 -15.28 -13.68
N LYS A 71 -9.36 -14.29 -14.25
CA LYS A 71 -8.89 -14.32 -15.63
C LYS A 71 -7.55 -13.63 -15.76
N PHE A 72 -6.58 -14.32 -16.37
CA PHE A 72 -5.33 -13.69 -16.80
C PHE A 72 -5.55 -12.89 -18.08
N ASN A 73 -4.91 -11.73 -18.20
CA ASN A 73 -5.05 -10.84 -19.36
C ASN A 73 -3.72 -10.52 -20.04
N THR A 74 -2.63 -11.18 -19.64
CA THR A 74 -1.29 -10.92 -20.16
C THR A 74 -0.63 -12.22 -20.60
N HIS A 75 -0.14 -12.24 -21.84
CA HIS A 75 0.66 -13.35 -22.37
C HIS A 75 2.13 -13.20 -21.98
N THR A 76 2.81 -14.32 -21.74
CA THR A 76 4.22 -14.36 -21.38
C THR A 76 5.04 -14.80 -22.60
N HIS A 77 5.92 -13.91 -23.09
CA HIS A 77 6.86 -14.17 -24.18
C HIS A 77 8.32 -14.03 -23.72
N TYR A 78 8.63 -12.95 -23.02
CA TYR A 78 9.98 -12.61 -22.54
C TYR A 78 10.13 -12.87 -21.04
N GLY A 79 9.02 -13.11 -20.35
CA GLY A 79 8.97 -13.29 -18.90
C GLY A 79 9.09 -12.00 -18.10
N CYS A 80 9.02 -12.18 -16.77
CA CYS A 80 9.08 -11.06 -15.81
C CYS A 80 10.46 -10.39 -15.85
N PRO A 81 10.54 -9.04 -15.84
CA PRO A 81 9.45 -8.07 -15.74
C PRO A 81 8.97 -7.49 -17.07
N TYR A 82 9.42 -8.02 -18.20
CA TYR A 82 9.17 -7.41 -19.51
C TYR A 82 7.76 -7.66 -20.04
N ASP A 83 7.12 -8.77 -19.64
CA ASP A 83 5.70 -9.05 -19.92
C ASP A 83 4.89 -8.88 -18.63
N CYS A 84 4.70 -7.65 -18.19
CA CYS A 84 3.99 -7.39 -16.94
C CYS A 84 2.50 -7.14 -17.10
N GLY A 85 1.78 -7.67 -16.12
CA GLY A 85 0.34 -7.66 -15.97
C GLY A 85 -0.10 -8.90 -15.21
N LEU A 86 -1.41 -9.14 -15.11
CA LEU A 86 -1.94 -10.39 -14.58
C LEU A 86 -1.70 -11.52 -15.60
N CYS A 87 -0.53 -12.13 -15.54
CA CYS A 87 -0.09 -13.22 -16.40
C CYS A 87 -0.05 -14.54 -15.62
N PRO A 88 0.07 -15.70 -16.30
CA PRO A 88 0.15 -17.01 -15.62
C PRO A 88 1.34 -17.17 -14.65
N ASP A 89 2.38 -16.36 -14.81
CA ASP A 89 3.54 -16.33 -13.89
C ASP A 89 3.33 -15.42 -12.68
N HIS A 90 2.25 -14.62 -12.65
CA HIS A 90 1.90 -13.77 -11.52
C HIS A 90 1.27 -14.61 -10.43
N GLU A 91 1.75 -14.48 -9.20
CA GLU A 91 1.40 -15.34 -8.07
C GLU A 91 0.33 -14.76 -7.15
N GLN A 92 -0.34 -13.66 -7.57
CA GLN A 92 -1.33 -12.97 -6.74
C GLN A 92 -2.41 -12.31 -7.59
N HIS A 93 -3.62 -12.19 -7.06
CA HIS A 93 -4.67 -11.35 -7.63
C HIS A 93 -4.45 -9.86 -7.30
N SER A 94 -5.29 -8.96 -7.83
CA SER A 94 -5.21 -7.54 -7.52
C SER A 94 -5.98 -7.20 -6.24
N CYS A 95 -5.30 -7.21 -5.08
CA CYS A 95 -5.94 -6.81 -3.83
C CYS A 95 -6.33 -5.32 -3.81
N LEU A 96 -5.55 -4.49 -4.49
CA LEU A 96 -5.84 -3.07 -4.69
C LEU A 96 -5.58 -2.69 -6.14
N THR A 97 -6.64 -2.25 -6.83
CA THR A 97 -6.55 -1.79 -8.22
C THR A 97 -6.75 -0.28 -8.30
N ILE A 98 -5.79 0.41 -8.88
CA ILE A 98 -5.78 1.86 -9.06
C ILE A 98 -6.37 2.21 -10.43
N ILE A 99 -7.40 3.06 -10.42
CA ILE A 99 -8.02 3.67 -11.61
C ILE A 99 -7.59 5.12 -11.67
N GLU A 100 -6.71 5.45 -12.60
CA GLU A 100 -6.24 6.82 -12.81
C GLU A 100 -7.24 7.55 -13.72
N VAL A 101 -8.15 8.33 -13.13
CA VAL A 101 -9.23 9.02 -13.85
C VAL A 101 -8.79 10.32 -14.52
N THR A 102 -7.62 10.80 -14.15
CA THR A 102 -7.04 12.04 -14.72
C THR A 102 -5.52 12.05 -14.57
N ASP A 103 -4.84 12.64 -15.55
CA ASP A 103 -3.40 12.92 -15.46
C ASP A 103 -3.15 14.30 -14.82
N ARG A 104 -4.20 15.15 -14.72
CA ARG A 104 -4.09 16.49 -14.14
C ARG A 104 -4.12 16.48 -12.62
N CYS A 105 -3.41 17.43 -12.03
CA CYS A 105 -3.41 17.68 -10.60
C CYS A 105 -3.44 19.19 -10.34
N ASN A 106 -4.01 19.62 -9.23
CA ASN A 106 -3.94 21.01 -8.77
C ASN A 106 -2.63 21.33 -8.01
N LEU A 107 -1.72 20.35 -7.90
CA LEU A 107 -0.36 20.48 -7.37
C LEU A 107 0.69 20.05 -8.40
N ALA A 108 1.94 20.48 -8.22
CA ALA A 108 3.11 20.05 -8.97
C ALA A 108 4.19 19.51 -8.04
N CYS A 109 3.85 18.46 -7.28
CA CYS A 109 4.69 17.91 -6.21
C CYS A 109 6.10 17.54 -6.70
N PRO A 110 7.18 17.91 -5.98
CA PRO A 110 8.53 17.42 -6.24
C PRO A 110 8.65 15.89 -6.23
N THR A 111 7.85 15.23 -5.38
CA THR A 111 7.75 13.76 -5.33
C THR A 111 6.37 13.34 -5.83
N CYS A 112 6.31 12.73 -7.03
CA CYS A 112 5.04 12.31 -7.65
C CYS A 112 5.26 11.17 -8.65
N TYR A 113 4.79 9.97 -8.31
CA TYR A 113 4.93 8.80 -9.18
C TYR A 113 4.21 8.93 -10.53
N ALA A 114 3.11 9.70 -10.56
CA ALA A 114 2.30 9.92 -11.76
C ALA A 114 2.79 11.11 -12.60
N GLU A 115 3.79 11.87 -12.15
CA GLU A 115 4.34 13.09 -12.80
C GLU A 115 3.28 14.15 -13.11
N SER A 116 2.16 14.11 -12.42
CA SER A 116 1.02 15.00 -12.64
C SER A 116 1.33 16.46 -12.30
N SER A 117 0.62 17.37 -12.96
CA SER A 117 0.71 18.80 -12.72
C SER A 117 -0.54 19.54 -13.24
N PRO A 118 -0.73 20.85 -12.92
CA PRO A 118 -1.87 21.62 -13.40
C PRO A 118 -1.94 21.79 -14.94
N HIS A 119 -0.79 21.69 -15.59
CA HIS A 119 -0.65 22.04 -17.01
C HIS A 119 -0.40 20.83 -17.92
N HIS A 120 -0.40 19.62 -17.36
CA HIS A 120 -0.08 18.40 -18.11
C HIS A 120 -1.24 17.39 -18.07
N GLY A 121 -1.44 16.68 -19.19
CA GLY A 121 -2.40 15.61 -19.29
C GLY A 121 -3.86 16.03 -19.48
N ARG A 122 -4.74 15.07 -19.35
CA ARG A 122 -6.19 15.22 -19.59
C ARG A 122 -7.03 14.53 -18.52
N HIS A 123 -8.30 14.86 -18.47
CA HIS A 123 -9.31 14.02 -17.79
C HIS A 123 -9.73 12.90 -18.75
N ARG A 124 -9.89 11.67 -18.22
CA ARG A 124 -10.46 10.55 -18.97
C ARG A 124 -11.97 10.74 -19.09
N THR A 125 -12.57 10.23 -20.16
CA THR A 125 -14.03 10.24 -20.30
C THR A 125 -14.67 9.20 -19.37
N LEU A 126 -15.98 9.34 -19.11
CA LEU A 126 -16.70 8.37 -18.31
C LEU A 126 -16.68 6.97 -18.95
N GLU A 127 -16.75 6.92 -20.29
CA GLU A 127 -16.68 5.67 -21.05
C GLU A 127 -15.33 4.98 -20.87
N GLU A 128 -14.23 5.74 -20.93
CA GLU A 128 -12.87 5.21 -20.67
C GLU A 128 -12.75 4.66 -19.24
N ILE A 129 -13.30 5.39 -18.27
CA ILE A 129 -13.25 4.99 -16.86
C ILE A 129 -14.12 3.74 -16.62
N GLU A 130 -15.31 3.69 -17.24
CA GLU A 130 -16.15 2.51 -17.14
C GLU A 130 -15.50 1.28 -17.78
N MET A 131 -14.84 1.41 -18.94
CA MET A 131 -14.04 0.33 -19.53
C MET A 131 -12.90 -0.15 -18.60
N MET A 132 -12.22 0.78 -17.90
CA MET A 132 -11.20 0.41 -16.92
C MET A 132 -11.79 -0.39 -15.76
N LEU A 133 -12.92 0.03 -15.21
CA LEU A 133 -13.65 -0.67 -14.14
C LEU A 133 -14.14 -2.04 -14.60
N ASP A 134 -14.65 -2.14 -15.82
CA ASP A 134 -15.13 -3.40 -16.40
C ASP A 134 -13.96 -4.39 -16.62
N LEU A 135 -12.79 -3.90 -16.99
CA LEU A 135 -11.58 -4.72 -17.08
C LEU A 135 -11.20 -5.32 -15.71
N VAL A 136 -11.28 -4.52 -14.64
CA VAL A 136 -11.03 -5.00 -13.28
C VAL A 136 -12.04 -6.07 -12.87
N VAL A 137 -13.32 -5.82 -13.07
CA VAL A 137 -14.39 -6.80 -12.76
C VAL A 137 -14.23 -8.07 -13.60
N ALA A 138 -13.88 -7.96 -14.88
CA ALA A 138 -13.62 -9.13 -15.73
C ALA A 138 -12.48 -10.02 -15.24
N ASN A 139 -11.44 -9.42 -14.64
CA ASN A 139 -10.29 -10.16 -14.12
C ASN A 139 -10.50 -10.70 -12.71
N GLU A 140 -11.13 -9.93 -11.83
CA GLU A 140 -11.26 -10.27 -10.39
C GLU A 140 -12.63 -10.88 -10.04
N GLY A 141 -13.67 -10.58 -10.81
CA GLY A 141 -15.06 -10.93 -10.49
C GLY A 141 -15.67 -9.96 -9.48
N GLU A 142 -15.25 -10.02 -8.24
CA GLU A 142 -15.58 -9.11 -7.14
C GLU A 142 -14.28 -8.48 -6.60
N PRO A 143 -13.82 -7.36 -7.18
CA PRO A 143 -12.58 -6.71 -6.74
C PRO A 143 -12.60 -6.33 -5.26
N ASP A 144 -11.52 -6.61 -4.54
CA ASP A 144 -11.42 -6.30 -3.10
C ASP A 144 -11.41 -4.79 -2.87
N VAL A 145 -10.42 -4.10 -3.41
CA VAL A 145 -10.29 -2.64 -3.27
C VAL A 145 -10.06 -2.01 -4.65
N VAL A 146 -10.89 -1.04 -4.99
CA VAL A 146 -10.66 -0.16 -6.15
C VAL A 146 -10.41 1.25 -5.67
N GLN A 147 -9.29 1.83 -6.07
CA GLN A 147 -8.88 3.17 -5.70
C GLN A 147 -9.02 4.12 -6.89
N ILE A 148 -9.92 5.09 -6.78
CA ILE A 148 -10.03 6.21 -7.72
C ILE A 148 -8.89 7.18 -7.44
N SER A 149 -8.03 7.39 -8.42
CA SER A 149 -6.76 8.10 -8.30
C SER A 149 -6.40 8.82 -9.62
N GLY A 150 -5.10 9.05 -9.82
CA GLY A 150 -4.54 9.73 -10.99
C GLY A 150 -3.60 10.84 -10.53
N GLY A 151 -3.76 12.06 -11.10
CA GLY A 151 -3.18 13.26 -10.50
C GLY A 151 -3.94 13.60 -9.22
N GLU A 152 -5.00 14.41 -9.37
CA GLU A 152 -5.97 14.65 -8.29
C GLU A 152 -7.39 14.33 -8.79
N PRO A 153 -7.99 13.22 -8.37
CA PRO A 153 -9.28 12.79 -8.91
C PRO A 153 -10.42 13.76 -8.61
N THR A 154 -10.36 14.48 -7.49
CA THR A 154 -11.44 15.39 -7.07
C THR A 154 -11.58 16.63 -7.97
N ILE A 155 -10.59 16.96 -8.80
CA ILE A 155 -10.71 18.04 -9.79
C ILE A 155 -11.37 17.57 -11.11
N HIS A 156 -11.67 16.29 -11.25
CA HIS A 156 -12.37 15.79 -12.43
C HIS A 156 -13.77 16.42 -12.50
N PRO A 157 -14.20 16.99 -13.66
CA PRO A 157 -15.50 17.66 -13.77
C PRO A 157 -16.68 16.77 -13.41
N GLN A 158 -16.59 15.48 -13.73
CA GLN A 158 -17.61 14.46 -13.52
C GLN A 158 -17.23 13.49 -12.38
N PHE A 159 -16.57 14.01 -11.34
CA PHE A 159 -16.03 13.17 -10.25
C PHE A 159 -17.10 12.30 -9.56
N PHE A 160 -18.26 12.84 -9.29
CA PHE A 160 -19.32 12.08 -8.65
C PHE A 160 -19.99 11.07 -9.59
N ASP A 161 -20.08 11.36 -10.89
CA ASP A 161 -20.57 10.39 -11.88
C ASP A 161 -19.62 9.18 -11.92
N ILE A 162 -18.30 9.39 -11.76
CA ILE A 162 -17.30 8.31 -11.64
C ILE A 162 -17.58 7.44 -10.42
N LEU A 163 -17.83 8.04 -9.26
CA LEU A 163 -18.18 7.29 -8.05
C LEU A 163 -19.48 6.51 -8.21
N ASP A 164 -20.49 7.11 -8.86
CA ASP A 164 -21.76 6.46 -9.15
C ASP A 164 -21.57 5.25 -10.08
N ILE A 165 -20.71 5.35 -11.09
CA ILE A 165 -20.36 4.21 -11.96
C ILE A 165 -19.66 3.13 -11.15
N ALA A 166 -18.65 3.48 -10.35
CA ALA A 166 -17.88 2.52 -9.55
C ALA A 166 -18.76 1.79 -8.52
N LYS A 167 -19.66 2.48 -7.83
CA LYS A 167 -20.59 1.87 -6.84
C LYS A 167 -21.64 0.95 -7.46
N ARG A 168 -21.88 1.02 -8.77
CA ARG A 168 -22.74 0.04 -9.47
C ARG A 168 -22.03 -1.26 -9.83
N LYS A 169 -20.68 -1.29 -9.77
CA LYS A 169 -19.88 -2.49 -10.01
C LYS A 169 -19.77 -3.33 -8.72
N PRO A 170 -19.53 -4.63 -8.80
CA PRO A 170 -19.40 -5.52 -7.63
C PRO A 170 -18.05 -5.33 -6.91
N ILE A 171 -17.71 -4.10 -6.58
CA ILE A 171 -16.50 -3.71 -5.86
C ILE A 171 -16.80 -3.77 -4.36
N ARG A 172 -15.99 -4.50 -3.60
CA ARG A 172 -16.18 -4.67 -2.16
C ARG A 172 -15.87 -3.40 -1.38
N HIS A 173 -14.79 -2.71 -1.76
CA HIS A 173 -14.38 -1.47 -1.10
C HIS A 173 -13.90 -0.45 -2.11
N LEU A 174 -14.53 0.71 -2.13
CA LEU A 174 -14.16 1.83 -2.99
C LEU A 174 -13.37 2.87 -2.21
N MET A 175 -12.26 3.32 -2.77
CA MET A 175 -11.34 4.24 -2.12
C MET A 175 -11.08 5.46 -3.02
N VAL A 176 -10.94 6.65 -2.45
CA VAL A 176 -10.53 7.85 -3.17
C VAL A 176 -9.20 8.36 -2.63
N ASN A 177 -8.16 8.36 -3.46
CA ASN A 177 -6.85 8.93 -3.12
C ASN A 177 -6.84 10.41 -3.47
N THR A 178 -6.67 11.28 -2.47
CA THR A 178 -6.75 12.73 -2.66
C THR A 178 -5.75 13.51 -1.81
N ASN A 179 -5.33 14.65 -2.31
CA ASN A 179 -4.55 15.62 -1.55
C ASN A 179 -5.39 16.42 -0.53
N GLY A 180 -6.72 16.29 -0.55
CA GLY A 180 -7.63 16.88 0.43
C GLY A 180 -7.99 18.35 0.22
N ILE A 181 -7.42 19.04 -0.75
CA ILE A 181 -7.65 20.49 -0.96
C ILE A 181 -9.13 20.80 -1.18
N ARG A 182 -9.84 20.00 -1.99
CA ARG A 182 -11.26 20.20 -2.25
C ARG A 182 -12.10 19.92 -1.00
N ILE A 183 -11.77 18.87 -0.25
CA ILE A 183 -12.45 18.54 1.02
C ILE A 183 -12.29 19.67 2.03
N ALA A 184 -11.10 20.30 2.11
CA ALA A 184 -10.85 21.42 3.00
C ALA A 184 -11.68 22.66 2.65
N LYS A 185 -11.81 22.96 1.36
CA LYS A 185 -12.48 24.18 0.86
C LYS A 185 -14.00 24.07 0.82
N ASP A 186 -14.53 22.86 0.67
CA ASP A 186 -15.96 22.62 0.45
C ASP A 186 -16.48 21.57 1.44
N PRO A 187 -17.11 22.01 2.55
CA PRO A 187 -17.70 21.11 3.53
C PRO A 187 -18.85 20.24 2.96
N GLU A 188 -19.62 20.74 1.99
CA GLU A 188 -20.72 19.99 1.35
C GLU A 188 -20.17 18.86 0.50
N PHE A 189 -18.95 19.04 -0.06
CA PHE A 189 -18.26 17.98 -0.77
C PHE A 189 -17.95 16.77 0.14
N ALA A 190 -17.54 17.03 1.40
CA ALA A 190 -17.32 15.97 2.38
C ALA A 190 -18.64 15.27 2.77
N GLU A 191 -19.75 15.99 2.89
CA GLU A 191 -21.07 15.41 3.15
C GLU A 191 -21.52 14.50 1.98
N ARG A 192 -21.31 14.97 0.75
CA ARG A 192 -21.62 14.16 -0.43
C ARG A 192 -20.72 12.93 -0.54
N LEU A 193 -19.43 13.02 -0.20
CA LEU A 193 -18.55 11.84 -0.12
C LEU A 193 -19.08 10.83 0.91
N ALA A 194 -19.53 11.28 2.08
CA ALA A 194 -20.05 10.41 3.12
C ALA A 194 -21.31 9.63 2.70
N SER A 195 -22.07 10.13 1.71
CA SER A 195 -23.25 9.40 1.17
C SER A 195 -22.89 8.12 0.40
N TYR A 196 -21.61 7.91 0.07
CA TYR A 196 -21.12 6.67 -0.56
C TYR A 196 -20.80 5.55 0.43
N ALA A 197 -20.80 5.82 1.75
CA ALA A 197 -20.67 4.76 2.77
C ALA A 197 -21.94 3.84 2.73
N PRO A 198 -21.82 2.57 3.17
CA PRO A 198 -20.62 1.88 3.62
C PRO A 198 -19.68 1.48 2.48
N ASP A 199 -18.57 0.81 2.81
CA ASP A 199 -17.57 0.31 1.85
C ASP A 199 -16.97 1.42 0.98
N PHE A 200 -16.70 2.57 1.63
CA PHE A 200 -16.11 3.74 1.00
C PHE A 200 -15.14 4.45 1.96
N GLU A 201 -13.96 4.80 1.46
CA GLU A 201 -12.90 5.40 2.27
C GLU A 201 -12.15 6.51 1.52
N VAL A 202 -11.74 7.53 2.25
CA VAL A 202 -10.80 8.55 1.78
C VAL A 202 -9.37 8.17 2.15
N TYR A 203 -8.50 8.09 1.15
CA TYR A 203 -7.06 7.88 1.29
C TYR A 203 -6.39 9.24 1.18
N LEU A 204 -6.21 9.91 2.36
CA LEU A 204 -5.81 11.30 2.46
C LEU A 204 -4.30 11.42 2.57
N GLN A 205 -3.66 12.06 1.59
CA GLN A 205 -2.23 12.39 1.70
C GLN A 205 -2.00 13.38 2.84
N PHE A 206 -1.20 12.99 3.84
CA PHE A 206 -0.94 13.78 5.06
C PHE A 206 0.52 14.21 5.18
N ASP A 207 1.44 13.26 5.15
CA ASP A 207 2.90 13.33 5.11
C ASP A 207 3.60 13.84 6.37
N SER A 208 3.25 15.02 6.92
CA SER A 208 4.02 15.65 8.01
C SER A 208 3.27 16.78 8.68
N PHE A 209 3.70 17.13 9.91
CA PHE A 209 3.33 18.37 10.59
C PHE A 209 4.29 19.53 10.31
N GLN A 210 5.43 19.26 9.67
CA GLN A 210 6.47 20.25 9.43
C GLN A 210 6.28 20.93 8.07
N PRO A 211 6.14 22.28 8.02
CA PRO A 211 5.96 23.00 6.76
C PRO A 211 7.04 22.70 5.73
N HIS A 212 8.31 22.66 6.14
CA HIS A 212 9.43 22.42 5.24
C HIS A 212 9.42 21.01 4.62
N VAL A 213 8.88 20.00 5.34
CA VAL A 213 8.70 18.65 4.81
C VAL A 213 7.61 18.63 3.75
N LEU A 214 6.48 19.30 4.02
CA LEU A 214 5.38 19.43 3.07
C LEU A 214 5.84 20.17 1.80
N GLU A 215 6.61 21.24 1.92
CA GLU A 215 7.21 21.95 0.80
C GLU A 215 8.17 21.06 0.01
N SER A 216 9.01 20.28 0.69
CA SER A 216 9.93 19.34 0.03
C SER A 216 9.20 18.23 -0.75
N LEU A 217 8.14 17.66 -0.19
CA LEU A 217 7.42 16.54 -0.81
C LEU A 217 6.34 17.01 -1.79
N ARG A 218 5.62 18.12 -1.48
CA ARG A 218 4.42 18.56 -2.19
C ARG A 218 4.57 19.88 -2.92
N GLY A 219 5.66 20.62 -2.68
CA GLY A 219 5.92 21.94 -3.27
C GLY A 219 5.25 23.10 -2.55
N GLU A 220 4.39 22.83 -1.57
CA GLU A 220 3.63 23.82 -0.81
C GLU A 220 3.44 23.38 0.64
N ASN A 221 3.35 24.38 1.56
CA ASN A 221 2.92 24.10 2.94
C ASN A 221 1.40 23.89 2.96
N LEU A 222 0.98 22.65 3.07
CA LEU A 222 -0.43 22.26 3.06
C LEU A 222 -0.98 21.91 4.44
N LEU A 223 -0.28 22.19 5.56
CA LEU A 223 -0.68 21.75 6.89
C LEU A 223 -2.09 22.22 7.27
N GLU A 224 -2.38 23.52 7.15
CA GLU A 224 -3.70 24.06 7.46
C GLU A 224 -4.80 23.42 6.58
N THR A 225 -4.50 23.19 5.31
CA THR A 225 -5.41 22.49 4.38
C THR A 225 -5.69 21.06 4.85
N LYS A 226 -4.66 20.32 5.28
CA LYS A 226 -4.83 18.94 5.78
C LYS A 226 -5.66 18.92 7.06
N MET A 227 -5.39 19.82 7.98
CA MET A 227 -6.16 19.95 9.23
C MET A 227 -7.62 20.29 8.96
N LYS A 228 -7.88 21.22 8.02
CA LYS A 228 -9.26 21.59 7.65
C LYS A 228 -10.00 20.45 6.92
N ALA A 229 -9.32 19.70 6.07
CA ALA A 229 -9.88 18.52 5.43
C ALA A 229 -10.30 17.48 6.49
N LEU A 230 -9.44 17.19 7.47
CA LEU A 230 -9.73 16.29 8.57
C LEU A 230 -10.88 16.78 9.46
N GLU A 231 -10.98 18.08 9.74
CA GLU A 231 -12.12 18.66 10.46
C GLU A 231 -13.44 18.35 9.74
N ASN A 232 -13.48 18.56 8.42
CA ASN A 232 -14.67 18.26 7.60
C ASN A 232 -14.99 16.76 7.56
N LEU A 233 -13.97 15.88 7.44
CA LEU A 233 -14.13 14.43 7.46
C LEU A 233 -14.59 13.91 8.83
N ASN A 234 -14.05 14.46 9.93
CA ASN A 234 -14.48 14.12 11.29
C ASN A 234 -15.95 14.50 11.56
N ARG A 235 -16.40 15.62 11.00
CA ARG A 235 -17.79 16.08 11.15
C ARG A 235 -18.77 15.07 10.60
N VAL A 236 -18.46 14.44 9.47
CA VAL A 236 -19.29 13.42 8.81
C VAL A 236 -18.89 11.99 9.17
N ASN A 237 -17.86 11.80 9.98
CA ASN A 237 -17.26 10.51 10.37
C ASN A 237 -16.98 9.58 9.17
N LEU A 238 -16.52 10.14 8.06
CA LEU A 238 -16.18 9.34 6.87
C LEU A 238 -14.84 8.63 7.07
N SER A 239 -14.84 7.31 6.89
CA SER A 239 -13.63 6.49 6.97
C SER A 239 -12.48 7.10 6.19
N THR A 240 -11.35 7.30 6.87
CA THR A 240 -10.18 7.97 6.32
C THR A 240 -8.90 7.24 6.73
N THR A 241 -8.01 6.98 5.79
CA THR A 241 -6.63 6.56 6.05
C THR A 241 -5.68 7.70 5.75
N LEU A 242 -4.78 8.02 6.68
CA LEU A 242 -3.70 8.99 6.45
C LEU A 242 -2.57 8.33 5.68
N VAL A 243 -2.11 8.97 4.62
CA VAL A 243 -1.00 8.48 3.79
C VAL A 243 0.23 9.33 4.02
N VAL A 244 1.32 8.69 4.33
CA VAL A 244 2.59 9.33 4.69
C VAL A 244 3.69 8.84 3.76
N THR A 245 4.17 9.70 2.89
CA THR A 245 5.36 9.47 2.09
C THR A 245 6.58 9.67 2.97
N LEU A 246 7.41 8.65 3.15
CA LEU A 246 8.58 8.69 4.02
C LEU A 246 9.89 8.79 3.25
N GLN A 247 10.77 9.69 3.71
CA GLN A 247 12.17 9.76 3.28
C GLN A 247 13.07 9.75 4.52
N LYS A 248 14.16 9.02 4.44
CA LYS A 248 15.16 8.99 5.50
C LYS A 248 15.83 10.36 5.68
N GLY A 249 15.95 10.79 6.91
CA GLY A 249 16.51 12.11 7.25
C GLY A 249 15.55 13.28 7.05
N LEU A 250 14.28 13.01 6.62
CA LEU A 250 13.31 14.06 6.37
C LEU A 250 12.15 14.03 7.37
N ASN A 251 11.42 12.92 7.46
CA ASN A 251 10.20 12.84 8.28
C ASN A 251 9.99 11.53 9.04
N GLU A 252 10.93 10.61 9.03
CA GLU A 252 10.82 9.36 9.81
C GLU A 252 10.74 9.61 11.32
N GLY A 253 11.20 10.75 11.79
CA GLY A 253 11.09 11.16 13.18
C GLY A 253 9.68 11.51 13.66
N GLU A 254 8.73 11.72 12.73
CA GLU A 254 7.35 12.11 13.04
C GLU A 254 6.37 10.92 13.09
N ILE A 255 6.84 9.70 12.83
CA ILE A 255 5.99 8.49 12.74
C ILE A 255 5.10 8.34 13.97
N GLY A 256 5.66 8.42 15.18
CA GLY A 256 4.88 8.32 16.42
C GLY A 256 3.88 9.43 16.58
N GLN A 257 4.26 10.68 16.31
CA GLN A 257 3.36 11.83 16.38
C GLN A 257 2.18 11.69 15.42
N ILE A 258 2.42 11.19 14.21
CA ILE A 258 1.37 10.96 13.21
C ILE A 258 0.42 9.84 13.66
N ILE A 259 0.94 8.76 14.24
CA ILE A 259 0.11 7.66 14.79
C ILE A 259 -0.75 8.18 15.94
N ASP A 260 -0.17 8.88 16.90
CA ASP A 260 -0.88 9.43 18.05
C ASP A 260 -1.98 10.42 17.61
N PHE A 261 -1.67 11.29 16.66
CA PHE A 261 -2.64 12.20 16.07
C PHE A 261 -3.79 11.44 15.36
N ALA A 262 -3.46 10.45 14.55
CA ALA A 262 -4.44 9.65 13.83
C ALA A 262 -5.40 8.90 14.77
N LEU A 263 -4.88 8.36 15.87
CA LEU A 263 -5.67 7.69 16.90
C LEU A 263 -6.71 8.63 17.57
N GLN A 264 -6.42 9.93 17.65
CA GLN A 264 -7.32 10.93 18.23
C GLN A 264 -8.41 11.39 17.25
N GLN A 265 -8.25 11.15 15.93
CA GLN A 265 -9.24 11.55 14.95
C GLN A 265 -10.38 10.53 14.86
N LYS A 266 -11.63 11.00 14.98
CA LYS A 266 -12.80 10.14 14.94
C LYS A 266 -12.93 9.40 13.60
N CYS A 267 -12.72 10.08 12.47
CA CYS A 267 -12.86 9.53 11.13
C CYS A 267 -11.67 8.65 10.68
N VAL A 268 -10.50 8.74 11.34
CA VAL A 268 -9.31 8.04 10.88
C VAL A 268 -9.29 6.58 11.33
N ARG A 269 -9.20 5.68 10.37
CA ARG A 269 -9.18 4.22 10.54
C ARG A 269 -7.78 3.62 10.37
N GLY A 270 -6.80 4.43 9.97
CA GLY A 270 -5.43 3.95 9.83
C GLY A 270 -4.45 4.97 9.31
N VAL A 271 -3.19 4.54 9.31
CA VAL A 271 -2.07 5.26 8.71
C VAL A 271 -1.31 4.31 7.79
N THR A 272 -1.05 4.74 6.56
CA THR A 272 -0.18 4.02 5.63
C THR A 272 1.12 4.77 5.44
N PHE A 273 2.22 4.16 5.83
CA PHE A 273 3.58 4.66 5.61
C PHE A 273 4.13 4.11 4.30
N GLN A 274 4.49 5.01 3.39
CA GLN A 274 4.99 4.68 2.06
C GLN A 274 6.42 5.21 1.89
N PRO A 275 7.44 4.37 2.03
CA PRO A 275 8.81 4.74 1.66
C PRO A 275 8.90 5.26 0.24
N THR A 276 9.59 6.38 0.05
CA THR A 276 9.83 6.95 -1.29
C THR A 276 10.66 6.00 -2.14
N GLN A 277 10.27 5.87 -3.39
CA GLN A 277 10.94 5.09 -4.43
C GLN A 277 11.25 5.97 -5.65
N VAL A 278 12.17 5.52 -6.50
CA VAL A 278 12.45 6.19 -7.78
C VAL A 278 11.38 5.82 -8.80
N ALA A 279 10.31 6.61 -8.81
CA ALA A 279 9.20 6.48 -9.75
C ALA A 279 8.65 7.86 -10.12
N GLY A 280 8.53 8.13 -11.42
CA GLY A 280 8.10 9.42 -11.90
C GLY A 280 9.05 10.53 -11.46
N ARG A 281 8.48 11.64 -10.98
CA ARG A 281 9.23 12.79 -10.47
C ARG A 281 9.67 12.55 -9.03
N THR A 282 10.98 12.62 -8.76
CA THR A 282 11.62 12.45 -7.45
C THR A 282 12.71 13.48 -7.26
N ASN A 283 12.35 14.78 -7.36
CA ASN A 283 13.29 15.87 -7.27
C ASN A 283 13.94 15.93 -5.87
N GLY A 284 15.26 15.96 -5.83
CA GLY A 284 16.02 16.04 -4.58
C GLY A 284 16.11 14.73 -3.77
N PHE A 285 15.64 13.60 -4.31
CA PHE A 285 15.78 12.30 -3.70
C PHE A 285 16.97 11.53 -4.26
N ASP A 286 17.92 11.19 -3.38
CA ASP A 286 19.05 10.31 -3.70
C ASP A 286 18.76 8.90 -3.16
N PRO A 287 18.54 7.90 -4.04
CA PRO A 287 18.24 6.54 -3.58
C PRO A 287 19.37 5.86 -2.79
N ALA A 288 20.59 6.38 -2.85
CA ALA A 288 21.71 5.83 -2.08
C ALA A 288 21.67 6.27 -0.60
N THR A 289 21.14 7.45 -0.30
CA THR A 289 21.15 8.05 1.05
C THR A 289 19.78 8.18 1.67
N ASP A 290 18.74 8.49 0.87
CA ASP A 290 17.44 8.93 1.36
C ASP A 290 16.39 7.79 1.39
N ARG A 291 16.76 6.59 0.92
CA ARG A 291 15.90 5.40 1.01
C ARG A 291 15.74 4.96 2.45
N ILE A 292 14.51 4.62 2.79
CA ILE A 292 14.16 3.95 4.05
C ILE A 292 13.55 2.58 3.72
N THR A 293 14.03 1.52 4.35
CA THR A 293 13.51 0.17 4.15
C THR A 293 12.26 -0.08 4.98
N LEU A 294 11.45 -1.09 4.61
CA LEU A 294 10.30 -1.52 5.40
C LEU A 294 10.69 -1.83 6.85
N THR A 295 11.83 -2.52 7.05
CA THR A 295 12.32 -2.89 8.38
C THR A 295 12.75 -1.67 9.21
N GLN A 296 13.30 -0.64 8.58
CA GLN A 296 13.61 0.63 9.25
C GLN A 296 12.33 1.35 9.69
N VAL A 297 11.32 1.44 8.81
CA VAL A 297 10.01 2.01 9.18
C VAL A 297 9.39 1.24 10.34
N ARG A 298 9.41 -0.09 10.29
CA ARG A 298 8.93 -0.94 11.38
C ARG A 298 9.65 -0.64 12.71
N LYS A 299 10.97 -0.53 12.70
CA LYS A 299 11.76 -0.18 13.89
C LYS A 299 11.38 1.20 14.42
N GLU A 300 11.18 2.18 13.55
CA GLU A 300 10.76 3.52 13.95
C GLU A 300 9.34 3.54 14.55
N ILE A 301 8.40 2.75 14.03
CA ILE A 301 7.07 2.59 14.64
C ILE A 301 7.20 2.01 16.04
N LEU A 302 7.95 0.92 16.21
CA LEU A 302 8.14 0.28 17.52
C LEU A 302 8.83 1.21 18.54
N ARG A 303 9.76 2.04 18.08
CA ARG A 303 10.45 3.01 18.93
C ARG A 303 9.57 4.19 19.34
N GLN A 304 8.73 4.70 18.42
CA GLN A 304 8.00 5.95 18.59
C GLN A 304 6.55 5.75 19.05
N ALA A 305 5.97 4.57 18.82
CA ALA A 305 4.61 4.22 19.23
C ALA A 305 4.64 2.92 20.08
N PRO A 306 5.06 3.00 21.36
CA PRO A 306 5.34 1.84 22.22
C PRO A 306 4.10 1.02 22.59
N VAL A 307 2.92 1.45 22.21
CA VAL A 307 1.70 0.65 22.29
C VAL A 307 1.77 -0.58 21.39
N PHE A 308 2.54 -0.52 20.29
CA PHE A 308 2.81 -1.65 19.40
C PHE A 308 4.10 -2.34 19.78
N GLN A 309 4.07 -3.68 19.82
CA GLN A 309 5.22 -4.54 20.08
C GLN A 309 5.68 -5.24 18.79
N PRO A 310 6.85 -5.88 18.75
CA PRO A 310 7.34 -6.56 17.55
C PRO A 310 6.36 -7.56 16.94
N GLU A 311 5.56 -8.24 17.75
CA GLU A 311 4.58 -9.23 17.35
C GLU A 311 3.33 -8.62 16.71
N ASP A 312 3.08 -7.32 16.97
CA ASP A 312 1.89 -6.64 16.49
C ASP A 312 2.02 -6.20 15.01
N ILE A 313 3.27 -6.05 14.51
CA ILE A 313 3.51 -5.63 13.12
C ILE A 313 3.98 -6.83 12.31
N ILE A 314 3.02 -7.48 11.65
CA ILE A 314 3.20 -8.72 10.90
C ILE A 314 3.32 -8.47 9.39
N PRO A 315 4.06 -9.33 8.67
CA PRO A 315 4.05 -9.30 7.21
C PRO A 315 2.67 -9.62 6.65
N VAL A 316 2.27 -8.93 5.58
CA VAL A 316 1.00 -9.20 4.91
C VAL A 316 1.16 -10.36 3.92
N PRO A 317 0.34 -11.43 4.02
CA PRO A 317 0.54 -12.66 3.25
C PRO A 317 0.53 -12.51 1.73
N CYS A 318 -0.22 -11.54 1.20
CA CYS A 318 -0.25 -11.31 -0.24
C CYS A 318 1.11 -10.89 -0.81
N ASN A 319 1.87 -10.05 -0.09
CA ASN A 319 3.25 -9.72 -0.44
C ASN A 319 4.08 -9.43 0.82
N PRO A 320 4.54 -10.45 1.54
CA PRO A 320 5.23 -10.29 2.81
C PRO A 320 6.60 -9.61 2.70
N ASP A 321 7.14 -9.45 1.50
CA ASP A 321 8.39 -8.73 1.23
C ASP A 321 8.19 -7.21 1.11
N ALA A 322 6.97 -6.79 0.77
CA ALA A 322 6.65 -5.39 0.47
C ALA A 322 5.66 -4.76 1.46
N LEU A 323 4.88 -5.57 2.17
CA LEU A 323 3.81 -5.12 3.05
C LEU A 323 3.96 -5.65 4.47
N ALA A 324 3.78 -4.78 5.45
CA ALA A 324 3.61 -5.15 6.85
C ALA A 324 2.45 -4.36 7.46
N MET A 325 1.78 -4.94 8.46
CA MET A 325 0.55 -4.39 8.98
C MET A 325 0.42 -4.66 10.47
N ALA A 326 -0.18 -3.72 11.19
CA ALA A 326 -0.70 -3.90 12.54
C ALA A 326 -2.17 -3.51 12.58
N TYR A 327 -2.96 -4.30 13.29
CA TYR A 327 -4.35 -4.00 13.60
C TYR A 327 -4.52 -3.72 15.08
N ALA A 328 -5.32 -2.72 15.42
CA ALA A 328 -5.71 -2.41 16.78
C ALA A 328 -7.18 -1.98 16.84
N LEU A 329 -7.78 -2.10 18.02
CA LEU A 329 -9.04 -1.46 18.35
C LEU A 329 -8.76 -0.15 19.11
N LYS A 330 -9.45 0.90 18.76
CA LYS A 330 -9.51 2.14 19.54
C LYS A 330 -10.87 2.27 20.23
N ILE A 331 -10.85 2.28 21.56
CA ILE A 331 -12.05 2.25 22.38
C ILE A 331 -11.83 3.19 23.56
N ASP A 332 -12.67 4.19 23.70
CA ASP A 332 -12.62 5.17 24.80
C ASP A 332 -11.22 5.78 25.04
N GLY A 333 -10.51 6.07 23.95
CA GLY A 333 -9.17 6.66 24.00
C GLY A 333 -8.04 5.66 24.29
N GLN A 334 -8.35 4.39 24.44
CA GLN A 334 -7.36 3.31 24.60
C GLN A 334 -7.15 2.56 23.27
N VAL A 335 -5.97 1.98 23.10
CA VAL A 335 -5.57 1.25 21.90
C VAL A 335 -5.17 -0.17 22.27
N PHE A 336 -5.80 -1.13 21.61
CA PHE A 336 -5.62 -2.55 21.87
C PHE A 336 -5.15 -3.26 20.59
N PRO A 337 -3.84 -3.55 20.42
CA PRO A 337 -3.35 -4.36 19.30
C PRO A 337 -4.02 -5.74 19.27
N LEU A 338 -4.57 -6.13 18.10
CA LEU A 338 -5.38 -7.34 17.98
C LEU A 338 -4.57 -8.62 18.12
N THR A 339 -3.30 -8.61 17.73
CA THR A 339 -2.38 -9.76 17.84
C THR A 339 -2.15 -10.26 19.26
N ARG A 340 -2.47 -9.45 20.27
CA ARG A 340 -2.45 -9.87 21.69
C ARG A 340 -3.63 -10.74 22.08
N TYR A 341 -4.68 -10.73 21.27
CA TYR A 341 -5.95 -11.40 21.56
C TYR A 341 -6.31 -12.46 20.50
N ILE A 342 -5.80 -12.30 19.31
CA ILE A 342 -6.02 -13.19 18.16
C ILE A 342 -4.65 -13.63 17.68
N ASN A 343 -4.43 -14.95 17.63
CA ASN A 343 -3.19 -15.48 17.10
C ASN A 343 -3.05 -15.03 15.63
N PRO A 344 -1.93 -14.40 15.23
CA PRO A 344 -1.69 -14.03 13.86
C PRO A 344 -1.88 -15.17 12.85
N GLN A 345 -1.59 -16.41 13.25
CA GLN A 345 -1.80 -17.59 12.40
C GLN A 345 -3.28 -17.83 12.11
N ASP A 346 -4.17 -17.60 13.09
CA ASP A 346 -5.61 -17.73 12.88
C ASP A 346 -6.14 -16.68 11.90
N ILE A 347 -5.59 -15.46 11.93
CA ILE A 347 -5.87 -14.43 10.92
C ILE A 347 -5.42 -14.90 9.54
N LEU A 348 -4.21 -15.48 9.47
CA LEU A 348 -3.63 -15.97 8.21
C LEU A 348 -4.42 -17.15 7.63
N ASP A 349 -4.82 -18.09 8.46
CA ASP A 349 -5.46 -19.34 8.02
C ASP A 349 -6.93 -19.17 7.63
N ASN A 350 -7.62 -18.22 8.27
CA ASN A 350 -9.06 -18.05 8.16
C ASN A 350 -9.48 -16.84 7.29
N SER A 351 -8.58 -15.91 6.97
CA SER A 351 -8.90 -14.76 6.14
C SER A 351 -8.53 -15.00 4.67
N ARG A 352 -9.15 -14.22 3.78
CA ARG A 352 -8.73 -14.14 2.38
C ARG A 352 -7.33 -13.55 2.27
N ASN A 353 -6.65 -13.82 1.18
CA ASN A 353 -5.37 -13.21 0.86
C ASN A 353 -5.56 -11.77 0.33
N THR A 354 -5.91 -10.86 1.21
CA THR A 354 -6.24 -9.46 0.94
C THR A 354 -5.50 -8.53 1.91
N ILE A 355 -5.48 -7.25 1.60
CA ILE A 355 -4.98 -6.19 2.50
C ILE A 355 -6.07 -5.61 3.41
N VAL A 356 -7.32 -6.04 3.27
CA VAL A 356 -8.48 -5.55 4.03
C VAL A 356 -9.12 -6.73 4.77
N TYR A 357 -8.56 -7.09 5.92
CA TYR A 357 -9.01 -8.23 6.71
C TYR A 357 -10.29 -7.95 7.51
N GLU A 358 -10.55 -6.70 7.84
CA GLU A 358 -11.72 -6.29 8.63
C GLU A 358 -13.07 -6.59 7.95
N GLN A 359 -13.06 -6.85 6.67
CA GLN A 359 -14.24 -7.26 5.90
C GLN A 359 -14.45 -8.79 5.88
N ASP A 360 -13.51 -9.55 6.46
CA ASP A 360 -13.67 -10.99 6.59
C ASP A 360 -14.68 -11.30 7.69
N GLU A 361 -15.79 -11.96 7.33
CA GLU A 361 -16.89 -12.26 8.25
C GLU A 361 -16.46 -13.18 9.40
N ARG A 362 -15.51 -14.09 9.18
CA ARG A 362 -14.99 -14.99 10.21
C ARG A 362 -14.15 -14.22 11.22
N LEU A 363 -13.29 -13.33 10.75
CA LEU A 363 -12.51 -12.46 11.63
C LEU A 363 -13.43 -11.54 12.43
N HIS A 364 -14.47 -10.98 11.78
CA HIS A 364 -15.47 -10.18 12.46
C HIS A 364 -16.21 -10.97 13.53
N GLN A 365 -16.63 -12.20 13.25
CA GLN A 365 -17.27 -13.09 14.23
C GLN A 365 -16.34 -13.44 15.39
N HIS A 366 -15.06 -13.70 15.15
CA HIS A 366 -14.06 -13.92 16.21
C HIS A 366 -13.87 -12.68 17.08
N MET A 367 -13.80 -11.49 16.49
CA MET A 367 -13.72 -10.23 17.25
C MET A 367 -14.98 -10.00 18.09
N VAL A 368 -16.18 -10.23 17.54
CA VAL A 368 -17.43 -10.13 18.29
C VAL A 368 -17.47 -11.14 19.44
N GLN A 369 -17.00 -12.37 19.23
CA GLN A 369 -16.91 -13.37 20.31
C GLN A 369 -15.94 -12.97 21.42
N LEU A 370 -14.74 -12.48 21.05
CA LEU A 370 -13.72 -12.05 22.01
C LEU A 370 -14.17 -10.88 22.87
N PHE A 371 -14.89 -9.93 22.28
CA PHE A 371 -15.33 -8.70 22.96
C PHE A 371 -16.78 -8.75 23.44
N SER A 372 -17.47 -9.90 23.28
CA SER A 372 -18.83 -10.07 23.77
C SER A 372 -18.83 -10.39 25.26
N THR A 373 -19.35 -9.47 26.05
CA THR A 373 -19.58 -9.70 27.48
C THR A 373 -20.75 -10.68 27.77
N GLY A 374 -21.42 -11.19 26.73
CA GLY A 374 -22.54 -12.13 26.85
C GLY A 374 -22.15 -13.59 27.04
N ASN A 375 -20.86 -13.92 26.91
CA ASN A 375 -20.37 -15.28 27.19
C ASN A 375 -20.13 -15.44 28.70
N SER A 376 -20.80 -16.39 29.31
CA SER A 376 -20.55 -16.75 30.73
C SER A 376 -19.10 -17.20 30.89
N VAL A 377 -18.47 -16.78 31.99
CA VAL A 377 -17.10 -17.09 32.41
C VAL A 377 -16.80 -18.60 32.43
N GLU A 378 -17.84 -19.44 32.51
CA GLU A 378 -17.75 -20.90 32.57
C GLU A 378 -17.40 -21.60 31.24
N CYS A 379 -17.48 -20.90 30.10
CA CYS A 379 -17.19 -21.46 28.77
C CYS A 379 -15.88 -20.95 28.14
N ALA A 380 -15.16 -20.05 28.80
CA ALA A 380 -13.94 -19.49 28.29
C ALA A 380 -12.72 -20.33 28.64
N SER A 381 -11.83 -20.58 27.68
CA SER A 381 -10.50 -21.15 27.94
C SER A 381 -9.72 -20.27 28.93
N GLU A 382 -8.72 -20.82 29.64
CA GLU A 382 -7.89 -20.07 30.60
C GLU A 382 -7.24 -18.81 29.94
N GLU A 383 -6.96 -18.86 28.66
CA GLU A 383 -6.46 -17.72 27.86
C GLU A 383 -7.49 -16.61 27.69
N LEU A 384 -8.75 -16.93 27.38
CA LEU A 384 -9.86 -15.98 27.35
C LEU A 384 -10.11 -15.33 28.72
N HIS A 385 -9.91 -16.08 29.80
CA HIS A 385 -10.06 -15.56 31.16
C HIS A 385 -9.04 -14.50 31.53
N SER A 386 -7.78 -14.67 31.09
CA SER A 386 -6.73 -13.68 31.30
C SER A 386 -6.97 -12.39 30.50
N ILE A 387 -7.56 -12.51 29.33
CA ILE A 387 -7.88 -11.40 28.44
C ILE A 387 -9.10 -10.59 28.95
N MET A 388 -10.13 -11.29 29.42
CA MET A 388 -11.37 -10.65 29.93
C MET A 388 -11.15 -9.85 31.21
N CYS A 389 -10.15 -10.21 32.03
CA CYS A 389 -9.81 -9.44 33.24
C CYS A 389 -9.17 -8.06 32.94
N CYS A 390 -8.61 -7.86 31.75
CA CYS A 390 -7.85 -6.67 31.38
C CYS A 390 -8.57 -5.77 30.39
N LEU A 391 -9.70 -6.21 29.80
CA LEU A 391 -10.48 -5.41 28.87
C LEU A 391 -11.55 -4.58 29.62
N PRO A 392 -11.80 -3.34 29.23
CA PRO A 392 -12.95 -2.60 29.72
C PRO A 392 -14.23 -3.35 29.36
N ASN A 393 -15.28 -3.26 30.19
CA ASN A 393 -16.61 -3.84 29.94
C ASN A 393 -17.22 -3.26 28.66
N ILE A 394 -16.88 -3.86 27.52
CA ILE A 394 -17.33 -3.44 26.20
C ILE A 394 -18.47 -4.34 25.79
N SER A 395 -19.59 -3.72 25.45
CA SER A 395 -20.70 -4.44 24.81
C SER A 395 -20.32 -4.69 23.34
N ALA A 396 -20.12 -5.94 22.96
CA ALA A 396 -19.80 -6.34 21.59
C ALA A 396 -20.75 -5.78 20.51
N PRO A 397 -22.07 -5.57 20.77
CA PRO A 397 -22.96 -4.93 19.83
C PRO A 397 -22.56 -3.49 19.43
N ASN A 398 -21.71 -2.85 20.22
CA ASN A 398 -21.25 -1.48 19.98
C ASN A 398 -19.91 -1.42 19.24
N LEU A 399 -19.24 -2.54 18.99
CA LEU A 399 -18.02 -2.58 18.20
C LEU A 399 -18.37 -2.57 16.71
N GLY A 400 -17.85 -1.60 16.00
CA GLY A 400 -18.05 -1.45 14.57
C GLY A 400 -16.73 -1.10 13.87
N TYR A 401 -16.82 -0.88 12.58
CA TYR A 401 -15.70 -0.44 11.75
C TYR A 401 -15.05 0.85 12.29
N ASP A 402 -15.81 1.68 13.00
CA ASP A 402 -15.33 2.90 13.65
C ASP A 402 -14.29 2.69 14.74
N ASN A 403 -14.25 1.49 15.31
CA ASN A 403 -13.29 1.14 16.35
C ASN A 403 -11.99 0.55 15.80
N LEU A 404 -11.97 0.16 14.53
CA LEU A 404 -10.75 -0.39 13.92
C LEU A 404 -9.72 0.71 13.64
N PHE A 405 -8.47 0.35 13.87
CA PHE A 405 -7.32 1.15 13.47
C PHE A 405 -6.23 0.24 12.90
N ARG A 406 -5.65 0.65 11.79
CA ARG A 406 -4.59 -0.12 11.12
C ARG A 406 -3.36 0.75 10.85
N ILE A 407 -2.20 0.16 11.02
CA ILE A 407 -0.95 0.70 10.51
C ILE A 407 -0.52 -0.19 9.36
N ILE A 408 -0.23 0.40 8.21
CA ILE A 408 0.29 -0.31 7.04
C ILE A 408 1.64 0.29 6.69
N ILE A 409 2.65 -0.55 6.52
CA ILE A 409 3.89 -0.20 5.85
C ILE A 409 3.78 -0.76 4.45
N MET A 410 3.73 0.11 3.44
CA MET A 410 3.59 -0.28 2.03
C MET A 410 4.82 0.20 1.27
N ARG A 411 5.75 -0.72 1.06
CA ARG A 411 6.95 -0.47 0.28
C ARG A 411 6.72 -0.89 -1.16
N PHE A 412 6.83 0.04 -2.06
CA PHE A 412 6.99 -0.27 -3.48
C PHE A 412 8.47 -0.42 -3.81
N ILE A 413 8.81 -1.30 -4.73
CA ILE A 413 10.18 -1.49 -5.21
C ILE A 413 10.39 -0.76 -6.54
N ASP A 414 11.62 -0.33 -6.76
CA ASP A 414 12.06 0.32 -8.00
C ASP A 414 13.26 -0.41 -8.61
N ALA A 415 13.90 0.16 -9.61
CA ALA A 415 15.03 -0.49 -10.28
C ALA A 415 16.23 -0.79 -9.35
N TYR A 416 16.39 -0.06 -8.24
CA TYR A 416 17.50 -0.28 -7.30
C TYR A 416 17.34 -1.57 -6.51
N ASP A 417 16.16 -1.83 -5.98
CA ASP A 417 15.89 -2.99 -5.13
C ASP A 417 14.92 -4.00 -5.78
N PHE A 418 14.83 -3.96 -7.11
CA PHE A 418 13.94 -4.81 -7.88
C PHE A 418 14.20 -6.29 -7.61
N ASP A 419 13.14 -7.02 -7.24
CA ASP A 419 13.16 -8.45 -6.98
C ASP A 419 11.97 -9.10 -7.71
N VAL A 420 12.26 -9.93 -8.72
CA VAL A 420 11.23 -10.62 -9.52
C VAL A 420 10.29 -11.45 -8.65
N ARG A 421 10.78 -12.05 -7.55
CA ARG A 421 9.94 -12.83 -6.63
C ARG A 421 8.89 -11.96 -5.93
N SER A 422 9.26 -10.72 -5.55
CA SER A 422 8.33 -9.75 -4.96
C SER A 422 7.35 -9.21 -6.00
N ILE A 423 7.82 -8.93 -7.22
CA ILE A 423 6.95 -8.46 -8.32
C ILE A 423 5.89 -9.51 -8.69
N LYS A 424 6.25 -10.79 -8.72
CA LYS A 424 5.28 -11.86 -8.98
C LYS A 424 4.18 -11.94 -7.92
N LYS A 425 4.42 -11.40 -6.73
CA LYS A 425 3.47 -11.30 -5.61
C LYS A 425 2.88 -9.89 -5.46
N SER A 426 3.19 -8.96 -6.35
CA SER A 426 2.61 -7.63 -6.26
C SER A 426 1.09 -7.71 -6.28
N CYS A 427 0.46 -7.07 -5.31
CA CYS A 427 -0.99 -7.09 -5.14
C CYS A 427 -1.62 -5.70 -5.33
N VAL A 428 -0.80 -4.70 -5.67
CA VAL A 428 -1.23 -3.34 -6.03
C VAL A 428 -0.99 -3.13 -7.53
N HIS A 429 -2.04 -2.84 -8.25
CA HIS A 429 -1.98 -2.73 -9.71
C HIS A 429 -2.59 -1.42 -10.20
N ILE A 430 -2.16 -0.99 -11.39
CA ILE A 430 -2.73 0.12 -12.14
C ILE A 430 -3.35 -0.40 -13.43
N VAL A 431 -4.54 0.07 -13.76
CA VAL A 431 -5.18 -0.26 -15.04
C VAL A 431 -4.58 0.57 -16.16
N SER A 432 -4.05 -0.12 -17.16
CA SER A 432 -3.61 0.48 -18.42
C SER A 432 -4.67 0.25 -19.50
N LEU A 433 -5.36 1.31 -19.90
CA LEU A 433 -6.37 1.22 -20.95
C LEU A 433 -5.72 0.97 -22.32
N ASP A 434 -4.58 1.60 -22.58
CA ASP A 434 -3.84 1.46 -23.84
C ASP A 434 -3.38 0.03 -24.09
N ASP A 435 -2.96 -0.68 -23.01
CA ASP A 435 -2.52 -2.08 -23.08
C ASP A 435 -3.64 -3.07 -22.82
N GLN A 436 -4.82 -2.61 -22.37
CA GLN A 436 -5.92 -3.47 -21.91
C GLN A 436 -5.46 -4.44 -20.81
N LYS A 437 -4.61 -3.97 -19.88
CA LYS A 437 -3.97 -4.77 -18.84
C LYS A 437 -4.13 -4.16 -17.46
N ILE A 438 -4.02 -5.02 -16.45
CA ILE A 438 -3.86 -4.65 -15.05
C ILE A 438 -2.42 -4.96 -14.70
N ILE A 439 -1.61 -3.91 -14.48
CA ILE A 439 -0.14 -3.97 -14.41
C ILE A 439 0.29 -3.66 -12.98
N PRO A 440 1.22 -4.45 -12.36
CA PRO A 440 1.81 -4.12 -11.08
C PRO A 440 2.31 -2.68 -11.02
N PHE A 441 2.04 -2.00 -9.90
CA PHE A 441 2.38 -0.59 -9.70
C PHE A 441 3.84 -0.28 -10.04
N GLU A 442 4.76 -1.13 -9.63
CA GLU A 442 6.18 -0.99 -9.82
C GLU A 442 6.56 -1.01 -11.31
N THR A 443 6.13 -2.03 -12.02
CA THR A 443 6.46 -2.20 -13.44
C THR A 443 5.71 -1.22 -14.33
N MET A 444 4.49 -0.81 -13.94
CA MET A 444 3.79 0.29 -14.58
C MET A 444 4.65 1.56 -14.62
N ASN A 445 5.24 1.91 -13.48
CA ASN A 445 6.08 3.10 -13.37
C ASN A 445 7.44 2.96 -14.06
N LEU A 446 8.00 1.75 -14.13
CA LEU A 446 9.29 1.50 -14.79
C LEU A 446 9.18 1.45 -16.31
N PHE A 447 8.12 0.84 -16.87
CA PHE A 447 8.09 0.44 -18.27
C PHE A 447 6.88 0.92 -19.08
N TYR A 448 5.73 1.21 -18.44
CA TYR A 448 4.46 1.38 -19.18
C TYR A 448 3.86 2.79 -19.06
N ARG A 449 4.38 3.64 -18.19
CA ARG A 449 3.73 4.92 -17.87
C ARG A 449 3.68 5.92 -19.02
N ASP A 450 4.69 5.94 -19.84
CA ASP A 450 4.81 6.90 -20.94
C ASP A 450 5.37 6.27 -22.22
N PRO A 451 5.19 6.92 -23.40
CA PRO A 451 5.65 6.39 -24.69
C PRO A 451 7.16 6.14 -24.76
N MET A 452 8.00 6.94 -24.07
CA MET A 452 9.46 6.73 -24.10
C MET A 452 9.85 5.49 -23.33
N LYS A 453 9.23 5.24 -22.16
CA LYS A 453 9.44 4.01 -21.38
C LYS A 453 8.98 2.78 -22.15
N ARG A 454 7.84 2.86 -22.85
CA ARG A 454 7.33 1.79 -23.72
C ARG A 454 8.28 1.48 -24.87
N ALA A 455 8.77 2.52 -25.56
CA ALA A 455 9.76 2.36 -26.64
C ALA A 455 11.07 1.74 -26.12
N TYR A 456 11.47 2.10 -24.93
CA TYR A 456 12.65 1.51 -24.29
C TYR A 456 12.43 0.05 -23.88
N LEU A 457 11.24 -0.29 -23.38
CA LEU A 457 10.88 -1.70 -23.10
C LEU A 457 10.95 -2.55 -24.38
N GLU A 458 10.43 -2.07 -25.51
CA GLU A 458 10.53 -2.79 -26.79
C GLU A 458 11.99 -3.02 -27.22
N LYS A 459 12.87 -2.04 -26.97
CA LYS A 459 14.31 -2.22 -27.20
C LYS A 459 14.90 -3.31 -26.30
N LEU A 460 14.53 -3.34 -25.01
CA LEU A 460 14.98 -4.40 -24.08
C LEU A 460 14.49 -5.77 -24.50
N ARG A 461 13.23 -5.88 -24.93
CA ARG A 461 12.63 -7.12 -25.46
C ARG A 461 13.37 -7.64 -26.70
N ALA A 462 13.77 -6.73 -27.60
CA ALA A 462 14.51 -7.12 -28.79
C ALA A 462 15.93 -7.69 -28.51
N GLU A 463 16.47 -7.44 -27.31
CA GLU A 463 17.76 -7.98 -26.87
C GLU A 463 17.61 -9.32 -26.13
N GLU A 464 16.38 -9.74 -25.81
CA GLU A 464 16.07 -10.99 -25.10
C GLU A 464 15.70 -12.12 -26.08
N VAL A 465 15.94 -13.35 -25.67
CA VAL A 465 15.43 -14.52 -26.38
C VAL A 465 14.02 -14.81 -25.87
N PRO A 466 13.01 -14.92 -26.76
CA PRO A 466 11.67 -15.31 -26.33
C PRO A 466 11.67 -16.63 -25.58
N MET A 467 10.91 -16.74 -24.50
CA MET A 467 10.79 -17.96 -23.70
C MET A 467 9.95 -19.02 -24.41
N PHE A 468 8.97 -18.58 -25.26
CA PHE A 468 8.05 -19.42 -26.00
C PHE A 468 7.80 -18.88 -27.41
#